data_e067bb81a1ad68ad3b75296fa5422677
#
_entry.id   e067bb81a1ad68ad3b75296fa5422677
#
_cell.length_a   1.000
_cell.length_b   1.000
_cell.length_c   1.000
_cell.angle_alpha   90.00
_cell.angle_beta   90.00
_cell.angle_gamma   90.00
#
_symmetry.space_group_name_H-M   'P 1'
#
loop_
_entity.id
_entity.type
_entity.pdbx_description
1 polymer ?
#
loop_
_entity_poly.entity_id
_entity_poly.type
_entity_poly.pdbx_seq_one_letter_code
_entity_poly.pdbx_strand_id
1 'polypeptide(L)'
;MCIRDRIKAMYYSLTEVYFVTTSTLKYLGTIITGKGDSSQLGGPIRIAKISGQVAEFGIIPFLSMMAYISISLGLINLFPIPLLDGGHLMFYGFEKVLGKPLSQKTQEGFFRIGMFLLLSLMFFATFNDLKDLGLF
;
A
#
# COMPACT_ATOMS: atom_id res chain seq x y z
N MET A 1 -8.57 21.46 -28.20
CA MET A 1 -8.53 20.28 -27.29
C MET A 1 -9.40 19.18 -27.89
N CYS A 2 -8.81 18.26 -28.64
CA CYS A 2 -9.53 17.25 -29.42
C CYS A 2 -9.94 16.04 -28.59
N ILE A 3 -11.07 15.40 -28.96
CA ILE A 3 -11.54 14.10 -28.40
C ILE A 3 -10.42 13.05 -28.43
N ARG A 4 -9.57 13.10 -29.44
CA ARG A 4 -8.38 12.25 -29.62
C ARG A 4 -7.34 12.38 -28.47
N ASP A 5 -7.26 13.56 -27.83
CA ASP A 5 -6.34 13.77 -26.71
C ASP A 5 -6.90 13.17 -25.41
N ARG A 6 -8.22 13.12 -25.27
CA ARG A 6 -8.88 12.49 -24.11
C ARG A 6 -8.72 10.96 -24.14
N ILE A 7 -8.85 10.34 -25.30
CA ILE A 7 -8.64 8.89 -25.46
C ILE A 7 -7.18 8.53 -25.18
N LYS A 8 -6.23 9.34 -25.68
CA LYS A 8 -4.81 9.16 -25.37
C LYS A 8 -4.53 9.34 -23.89
N ALA A 9 -5.14 10.33 -23.22
CA ALA A 9 -4.99 10.53 -21.79
C ALA A 9 -5.49 9.32 -20.99
N MET A 10 -6.61 8.73 -21.37
CA MET A 10 -7.12 7.49 -20.75
C MET A 10 -6.14 6.32 -20.95
N TYR A 11 -5.63 6.16 -22.16
CA TYR A 11 -4.63 5.11 -22.43
C TYR A 11 -3.36 5.30 -21.59
N TYR A 12 -2.81 6.52 -21.52
CA TYR A 12 -1.66 6.81 -20.68
C TYR A 12 -1.95 6.58 -19.19
N SER A 13 -3.13 6.96 -18.70
CA SER A 13 -3.52 6.72 -17.31
C SER A 13 -3.58 5.23 -16.98
N LEU A 14 -4.14 4.40 -17.87
CA LEU A 14 -4.17 2.94 -17.69
C LEU A 14 -2.76 2.33 -17.70
N THR A 15 -1.90 2.81 -18.61
CA THR A 15 -0.50 2.36 -18.67
C THR A 15 0.26 2.74 -17.38
N GLU A 16 0.00 3.93 -16.85
CA GLU A 16 0.60 4.40 -15.61
C GLU A 16 0.14 3.57 -14.40
N VAL A 17 -1.16 3.28 -14.30
CA VAL A 17 -1.70 2.39 -13.25
C VAL A 17 -1.05 1.00 -13.33
N TYR A 18 -0.91 0.44 -14.54
CA TYR A 18 -0.24 -0.84 -14.74
C TYR A 18 1.23 -0.78 -14.31
N PHE A 19 1.94 0.29 -14.68
CA PHE A 19 3.34 0.50 -14.32
C PHE A 19 3.52 0.61 -12.79
N VAL A 20 2.69 1.42 -12.12
CA VAL A 20 2.73 1.59 -10.65
C VAL A 20 2.43 0.26 -9.97
N THR A 21 1.41 -0.46 -10.41
CA THR A 21 1.02 -1.75 -9.86
C THR A 21 2.16 -2.78 -9.96
N THR A 22 2.75 -2.92 -11.14
CA THR A 22 3.85 -3.88 -11.37
C THR A 22 5.11 -3.50 -10.60
N SER A 23 5.42 -2.21 -10.50
CA SER A 23 6.57 -1.70 -9.74
C SER A 23 6.39 -1.93 -8.24
N THR A 24 5.20 -1.68 -7.71
CA THR A 24 4.88 -1.93 -6.29
C THR A 24 4.96 -3.41 -5.97
N LEU A 25 4.42 -4.29 -6.82
CA LEU A 25 4.52 -5.75 -6.62
C LEU A 25 5.95 -6.25 -6.67
N LYS A 26 6.77 -5.76 -7.61
CA LYS A 26 8.21 -6.08 -7.67
C LYS A 26 8.93 -5.62 -6.40
N TYR A 27 8.68 -4.40 -5.95
CA TYR A 27 9.29 -3.86 -4.74
C TYR A 27 8.92 -4.68 -3.50
N LEU A 28 7.65 -5.04 -3.34
CA LEU A 28 7.20 -5.94 -2.26
C LEU A 28 7.88 -7.31 -2.36
N GLY A 29 8.02 -7.87 -3.57
CA GLY A 29 8.75 -9.11 -3.80
C GLY A 29 10.22 -9.02 -3.37
N THR A 30 10.91 -7.89 -3.62
CA THR A 30 12.31 -7.70 -3.18
C THR A 30 12.43 -7.59 -1.66
N ILE A 31 11.46 -6.97 -0.99
CA ILE A 31 11.43 -6.91 0.48
C ILE A 31 11.24 -8.31 1.08
N ILE A 32 10.27 -9.08 0.58
CA ILE A 32 9.98 -10.45 1.06
C ILE A 32 11.19 -11.38 0.85
N THR A 33 11.92 -11.22 -0.24
CA THR A 33 13.14 -12.01 -0.53
C THR A 33 14.37 -11.55 0.25
N GLY A 34 14.24 -10.54 1.12
CA GLY A 34 15.34 -10.02 1.96
C GLY A 34 16.41 -9.24 1.20
N LYS A 35 16.16 -8.94 -0.10
CA LYS A 35 17.06 -8.14 -0.95
C LYS A 35 16.70 -6.66 -0.96
N GLY A 36 15.58 -6.28 -0.35
CA GLY A 36 15.11 -4.90 -0.26
C GLY A 36 15.78 -4.17 0.90
N ASP A 37 16.17 -2.93 0.65
CA ASP A 37 16.70 -2.04 1.68
C ASP A 37 15.54 -1.54 2.55
N SER A 38 15.47 -2.05 3.78
CA SER A 38 14.39 -1.71 4.73
C SER A 38 14.44 -0.22 5.17
N SER A 39 15.56 0.46 4.93
CA SER A 39 15.67 1.91 5.19
C SER A 39 14.78 2.75 4.27
N GLN A 40 14.34 2.19 3.14
CA GLN A 40 13.44 2.85 2.19
C GLN A 40 11.96 2.73 2.58
N LEU A 41 11.62 1.90 3.56
CA LEU A 41 10.28 1.84 4.12
C LEU A 41 10.00 3.11 4.91
N GLY A 42 9.52 4.13 4.20
CA GLY A 42 9.10 5.39 4.82
C GLY A 42 7.80 5.19 5.59
N GLY A 43 7.75 5.71 6.80
CA GLY A 43 6.55 5.77 7.61
C GLY A 43 5.70 7.02 7.32
N PRO A 44 4.68 7.25 8.14
CA PRO A 44 3.73 8.36 7.94
C PRO A 44 4.40 9.74 7.98
N ILE A 45 5.47 9.91 8.74
CA ILE A 45 6.20 11.18 8.86
C ILE A 45 6.94 11.50 7.56
N ARG A 46 7.58 10.48 6.96
CA ARG A 46 8.27 10.63 5.67
C ARG A 46 7.29 10.94 4.55
N ILE A 47 6.11 10.30 4.54
CA ILE A 47 5.04 10.61 3.57
C ILE A 47 4.61 12.07 3.71
N ALA A 48 4.38 12.56 4.93
CA ALA A 48 4.00 13.95 5.18
C ALA A 48 5.08 14.93 4.70
N LYS A 49 6.36 14.65 4.97
CA LYS A 49 7.49 15.47 4.52
C LYS A 49 7.58 15.52 3.00
N ILE A 50 7.50 14.38 2.32
CA ILE A 50 7.54 14.31 0.86
C ILE A 50 6.33 15.03 0.27
N SER A 51 5.14 14.89 0.88
CA SER A 51 3.93 15.58 0.44
C SER A 51 4.08 17.10 0.50
N GLY A 52 4.69 17.62 1.56
CA GLY A 52 5.02 19.04 1.69
C GLY A 52 5.97 19.51 0.58
N GLN A 53 7.05 18.77 0.34
CA GLN A 53 8.02 19.09 -0.70
C GLN A 53 7.40 19.06 -2.11
N VAL A 54 6.58 18.04 -2.39
CA VAL A 54 5.91 17.93 -3.71
C VAL A 54 4.87 19.04 -3.91
N ALA A 55 4.21 19.49 -2.85
CA ALA A 55 3.27 20.62 -2.92
C ALA A 55 3.95 21.93 -3.35
N GLU A 56 5.22 22.14 -3.01
CA GLU A 56 6.00 23.31 -3.44
C GLU A 56 6.23 23.34 -4.96
N PHE A 57 6.24 22.17 -5.63
CA PHE A 57 6.37 22.08 -7.10
C PHE A 57 5.06 22.38 -7.84
N GLY A 58 3.96 22.57 -7.12
CA GLY A 58 2.66 22.93 -7.66
C GLY A 58 1.61 21.84 -7.59
N ILE A 59 0.39 22.19 -8.02
CA ILE A 59 -0.79 21.35 -7.86
C ILE A 59 -0.73 20.05 -8.70
N ILE A 60 -0.14 20.09 -9.89
CA ILE A 60 -0.11 18.93 -10.80
C ILE A 60 0.78 17.80 -10.25
N PRO A 61 2.04 18.04 -9.83
CA PRO A 61 2.85 17.03 -9.15
C PRO A 61 2.19 16.49 -7.87
N PHE A 62 1.54 17.37 -7.11
CA PHE A 62 0.84 16.99 -5.88
C PHE A 62 -0.32 16.02 -6.16
N LEU A 63 -1.17 16.31 -7.14
CA LEU A 63 -2.26 15.43 -7.57
C LEU A 63 -1.73 14.09 -8.10
N SER A 64 -0.64 14.11 -8.86
CA SER A 64 0.01 12.89 -9.34
C SER A 64 0.49 12.03 -8.18
N MET A 65 1.14 12.62 -7.18
CA MET A 65 1.59 11.91 -5.98
C MET A 65 0.39 11.31 -5.20
N MET A 66 -0.70 12.05 -5.05
CA MET A 66 -1.92 11.53 -4.42
C MET A 66 -2.47 10.31 -5.19
N ALA A 67 -2.46 10.35 -6.52
CA ALA A 67 -2.88 9.23 -7.34
C ALA A 67 -1.98 8.00 -7.14
N TYR A 68 -0.66 8.17 -7.10
CA TYR A 68 0.28 7.08 -6.81
C TYR A 68 0.06 6.45 -5.44
N ILE A 69 -0.11 7.26 -4.40
CA ILE A 69 -0.39 6.78 -3.04
C ILE A 69 -1.72 6.02 -3.02
N SER A 70 -2.76 6.53 -3.69
CA SER A 70 -4.08 5.91 -3.76
C SER A 70 -4.02 4.52 -4.43
N ILE A 71 -3.32 4.40 -5.56
CA ILE A 71 -3.15 3.12 -6.26
C ILE A 71 -2.38 2.13 -5.38
N SER A 72 -1.29 2.57 -4.77
CA SER A 72 -0.46 1.73 -3.91
C SER A 72 -1.22 1.25 -2.67
N LEU A 73 -2.00 2.14 -2.04
CA LEU A 73 -2.82 1.81 -0.87
C LEU A 73 -3.94 0.83 -1.24
N GLY A 74 -4.60 1.04 -2.39
CA GLY A 74 -5.61 0.11 -2.91
C GLY A 74 -5.02 -1.28 -3.18
N LEU A 75 -3.80 -1.33 -3.75
CA LEU A 75 -3.11 -2.58 -4.02
C LEU A 75 -2.73 -3.31 -2.73
N ILE A 76 -2.21 -2.59 -1.73
CA ILE A 76 -1.86 -3.18 -0.43
C ILE A 76 -3.12 -3.71 0.27
N ASN A 77 -4.23 -3.00 0.18
CA ASN A 77 -5.50 -3.45 0.76
C ASN A 77 -6.03 -4.74 0.11
N LEU A 78 -5.64 -5.03 -1.11
CA LEU A 78 -6.01 -6.27 -1.80
C LEU A 78 -5.17 -7.50 -1.37
N PHE A 79 -4.08 -7.28 -0.63
CA PHE A 79 -3.25 -8.37 -0.12
C PHE A 79 -4.00 -9.21 0.92
N PRO A 80 -3.73 -10.54 0.97
CA PRO A 80 -4.36 -11.47 1.90
C PRO A 80 -3.82 -11.29 3.34
N ILE A 81 -3.88 -10.08 3.85
CA ILE A 81 -3.45 -9.74 5.21
C ILE A 81 -4.72 -9.57 6.07
N PRO A 82 -4.82 -10.24 7.21
CA PRO A 82 -5.92 -10.02 8.14
C PRO A 82 -6.03 -8.53 8.50
N LEU A 83 -7.24 -7.98 8.55
CA LEU A 83 -7.57 -6.56 8.71
C LEU A 83 -7.65 -5.74 7.41
N LEU A 84 -7.13 -6.22 6.31
CA LEU A 84 -7.29 -5.59 5.00
C LEU A 84 -8.42 -6.27 4.22
N ASP A 85 -8.94 -5.60 3.20
CA ASP A 85 -10.06 -6.12 2.39
C ASP A 85 -9.71 -7.46 1.74
N GLY A 86 -8.45 -7.65 1.32
CA GLY A 86 -7.94 -8.91 0.79
C GLY A 86 -8.00 -10.07 1.79
N GLY A 87 -7.86 -9.78 3.09
CA GLY A 87 -8.04 -10.77 4.15
C GLY A 87 -9.48 -11.26 4.25
N HIS A 88 -10.45 -10.37 4.12
CA HIS A 88 -11.88 -10.74 4.06
C HIS A 88 -12.18 -11.57 2.81
N LEU A 89 -11.66 -11.20 1.64
CA LEU A 89 -11.80 -11.98 0.41
C LEU A 89 -11.21 -13.39 0.56
N MET A 90 -10.07 -13.50 1.24
CA MET A 90 -9.45 -14.79 1.54
C MET A 90 -10.37 -15.65 2.44
N PHE A 91 -10.99 -15.07 3.48
CA PHE A 91 -11.93 -15.80 4.33
C PHE A 91 -13.14 -16.29 3.54
N TYR A 92 -13.75 -15.46 2.70
CA TYR A 92 -14.84 -15.88 1.82
C TYR A 92 -14.43 -16.99 0.85
N GLY A 93 -13.20 -16.91 0.34
CA GLY A 93 -12.61 -17.97 -0.47
C GLY A 93 -12.52 -19.31 0.28
N PHE A 94 -12.03 -19.29 1.51
CA PHE A 94 -11.94 -20.48 2.36
C PHE A 94 -13.33 -21.02 2.72
N GLU A 95 -14.28 -20.19 3.08
CA GLU A 95 -15.66 -20.60 3.37
C GLU A 95 -16.31 -21.29 2.17
N LYS A 96 -16.07 -20.76 0.97
CA LYS A 96 -16.59 -21.38 -0.27
C LYS A 96 -15.98 -22.75 -0.54
N VAL A 97 -14.68 -22.94 -0.26
CA VAL A 97 -13.99 -24.23 -0.46
C VAL A 97 -14.34 -25.24 0.61
N LEU A 98 -14.46 -24.80 1.87
CA LEU A 98 -14.76 -25.65 3.02
C LEU A 98 -16.26 -25.97 3.14
N GLY A 99 -17.13 -25.23 2.44
CA GLY A 99 -18.58 -25.36 2.53
C GLY A 99 -19.18 -25.01 3.90
N LYS A 100 -18.39 -24.40 4.78
CA LYS A 100 -18.77 -24.01 6.15
C LYS A 100 -18.24 -22.62 6.46
N PRO A 101 -19.02 -21.78 7.18
CA PRO A 101 -18.52 -20.50 7.66
C PRO A 101 -17.39 -20.72 8.67
N LEU A 102 -16.36 -19.89 8.59
CA LEU A 102 -15.27 -19.91 9.59
C LEU A 102 -15.81 -19.50 10.96
N SER A 103 -15.36 -20.19 12.01
CA SER A 103 -15.79 -19.87 13.36
C SER A 103 -15.36 -18.46 13.75
N GLN A 104 -16.20 -17.73 14.50
CA GLN A 104 -15.88 -16.39 14.99
C GLN A 104 -14.54 -16.32 15.72
N LYS A 105 -14.26 -17.36 16.55
CA LYS A 105 -12.98 -17.45 17.28
C LYS A 105 -11.77 -17.50 16.35
N THR A 106 -11.90 -18.19 15.21
CA THR A 106 -10.83 -18.27 14.20
C THR A 106 -10.63 -16.92 13.53
N GLN A 107 -11.72 -16.25 13.13
CA GLN A 107 -11.66 -14.91 12.53
C GLN A 107 -11.05 -13.89 13.49
N GLU A 108 -11.50 -13.87 14.75
CA GLU A 108 -10.95 -12.99 15.80
C GLU A 108 -9.46 -13.23 16.05
N GLY A 109 -9.03 -14.51 16.03
CA GLY A 109 -7.61 -14.86 16.15
C GLY A 109 -6.76 -14.27 15.02
N PHE A 110 -7.22 -14.41 13.79
CA PHE A 110 -6.54 -13.83 12.61
C PHE A 110 -6.53 -12.30 12.67
N PHE A 111 -7.63 -11.66 13.07
CA PHE A 111 -7.67 -10.20 13.24
C PHE A 111 -6.71 -9.71 14.32
N ARG A 112 -6.61 -10.42 15.43
CA ARG A 112 -5.68 -10.06 16.52
C ARG A 112 -4.22 -10.15 16.06
N ILE A 113 -3.86 -11.21 15.30
CA ILE A 113 -2.54 -11.37 14.73
C ILE A 113 -2.25 -10.26 13.72
N GLY A 114 -3.20 -9.97 12.81
CA GLY A 114 -3.07 -8.89 11.83
C GLY A 114 -2.91 -7.52 12.48
N MET A 115 -3.67 -7.24 13.55
CA MET A 115 -3.56 -6.01 14.34
C MET A 115 -2.17 -5.86 14.96
N PHE A 116 -1.67 -6.92 15.58
CA PHE A 116 -0.34 -6.90 16.19
C PHE A 116 0.75 -6.66 15.15
N LEU A 117 0.66 -7.33 14.00
CA LEU A 117 1.62 -7.19 12.91
C LEU A 117 1.60 -5.76 12.32
N LEU A 118 0.41 -5.20 12.10
CA LEU A 118 0.24 -3.86 11.55
C LEU A 118 0.76 -2.79 12.52
N LEU A 119 0.43 -2.91 13.81
CA LEU A 119 0.93 -1.99 14.83
C LEU A 119 2.45 -2.08 14.99
N SER A 120 3.03 -3.30 14.93
CA SER A 120 4.48 -3.49 14.98
C SER A 120 5.17 -2.86 13.79
N LEU A 121 4.61 -3.02 12.58
CA LEU A 121 5.13 -2.41 11.37
C LEU A 121 5.05 -0.88 11.43
N MET A 122 3.92 -0.35 11.89
CA MET A 122 3.72 1.09 12.06
C MET A 122 4.73 1.68 13.07
N PHE A 123 4.93 0.99 14.20
CA PHE A 123 5.92 1.40 15.20
C PHE A 123 7.33 1.38 14.61
N PHE A 124 7.69 0.32 13.91
CA PHE A 124 8.99 0.19 13.25
C PHE A 124 9.23 1.29 12.20
N ALA A 125 8.24 1.54 11.34
CA ALA A 125 8.33 2.57 10.32
C ALA A 125 8.45 3.98 10.93
N THR A 126 7.68 4.27 11.98
CA THR A 126 7.76 5.55 12.70
C THR A 126 9.11 5.72 13.39
N PHE A 127 9.66 4.65 13.99
CA PHE A 127 10.97 4.69 14.59
C PHE A 127 12.08 4.96 13.56
N ASN A 128 11.98 4.33 12.40
CA ASN A 128 12.89 4.56 11.28
C ASN A 128 12.82 6.02 10.77
N ASP A 129 11.61 6.56 10.64
CA ASP A 129 11.40 7.97 10.24
C ASP A 129 12.03 8.95 11.24
N LEU A 130 11.89 8.69 12.55
CA LEU A 130 12.48 9.52 13.60
C LEU A 130 14.01 9.49 13.57
N LYS A 131 14.59 8.34 13.25
CA LYS A 131 16.03 8.18 13.06
C LYS A 131 16.53 8.97 11.85
N ASP A 132 15.79 8.93 10.73
CA ASP A 132 16.11 9.71 9.52
C ASP A 132 15.99 11.22 9.72
N LEU A 133 15.21 11.68 10.71
CA LEU A 133 15.12 13.08 11.12
C LEU A 133 16.26 13.53 12.04
N GLY A 134 17.15 12.61 12.44
CA GLY A 134 18.30 12.92 13.30
C GLY A 134 17.94 13.23 14.75
N LEU A 135 16.81 12.72 15.22
CA LEU A 135 16.35 12.91 16.61
C LEU A 135 17.01 11.92 17.58
N PHE A 136 17.69 10.89 17.06
CA PHE A 136 18.46 9.90 17.81
C PHE A 136 19.75 9.53 17.07
#